data_fc82237863effc4b71610a9cb63a096d
#
_entry.id   fc82237863effc4b71610a9cb63a096d
#
_cell.length_a   1.000
_cell.length_b   1.000
_cell.length_c   1.000
_cell.angle_alpha   90.00
_cell.angle_beta   90.00
_cell.angle_gamma   90.00
#
_symmetry.space_group_name_H-M   'P 1'
#
loop_
_entity.id
_entity.type
_entity.pdbx_description
1 polymer ?
#
loop_
_entity_poly.entity_id
_entity_poly.type
_entity_poly.pdbx_seq_one_letter_code
_entity_poly.pdbx_strand_id
1 'polypeptide(L)'
;MYTGRVETCAKRISRALAIRGMKQAELCTRANIPKSSLSIYISGSYEPKQDRLYDMAKVLDVDPVWLMGYDVPMEREKKAPDKMELTEGEEMLLDLFRRVPVESQRLVLDMIKAALKQSQ
;
A
#
# COMPACT_ATOMS: atom_id res chain seq x y z
N MET A 1 -14.39 -1.67 -10.95
CA MET A 1 -15.47 -1.27 -10.03
C MET A 1 -15.89 -2.46 -9.20
N TYR A 2 -16.07 -2.24 -7.93
CA TYR A 2 -16.41 -3.33 -7.02
C TYR A 2 -17.90 -3.61 -7.12
N THR A 3 -18.23 -4.89 -7.21
CA THR A 3 -19.62 -5.32 -7.30
C THR A 3 -20.23 -5.62 -5.93
N GLY A 4 -19.52 -5.23 -4.86
CA GLY A 4 -19.95 -5.47 -3.50
C GLY A 4 -19.04 -6.46 -2.79
N ARG A 5 -19.35 -6.72 -1.55
CA ARG A 5 -18.54 -7.62 -0.73
C ARG A 5 -18.83 -9.07 -1.05
N VAL A 6 -17.78 -9.86 -1.16
CA VAL A 6 -17.89 -11.32 -1.31
C VAL A 6 -17.70 -12.04 0.00
N GLU A 7 -17.13 -11.35 1.01
CA GLU A 7 -16.94 -11.90 2.36
C GLU A 7 -17.14 -10.80 3.39
N THR A 8 -17.23 -11.19 4.67
CA THR A 8 -17.29 -10.22 5.77
C THR A 8 -15.88 -9.83 6.20
N CYS A 9 -15.75 -8.65 6.78
CA CYS A 9 -14.49 -8.20 7.36
C CYS A 9 -13.99 -9.17 8.44
N ALA A 10 -14.91 -9.69 9.26
CA ALA A 10 -14.59 -10.64 10.31
C ALA A 10 -13.87 -11.88 9.75
N LYS A 11 -14.40 -12.45 8.68
CA LYS A 11 -13.80 -13.62 8.04
C LYS A 11 -12.45 -13.28 7.43
N ARG A 12 -12.31 -12.11 6.85
CA ARG A 12 -11.04 -11.68 6.24
C ARG A 12 -9.97 -11.46 7.28
N ILE A 13 -10.30 -10.87 8.43
CA ILE A 13 -9.35 -10.69 9.53
C ILE A 13 -8.87 -12.07 10.02
N SER A 14 -9.78 -12.99 10.25
CA SER A 14 -9.43 -14.35 10.70
C SER A 14 -8.56 -15.06 9.66
N ARG A 15 -8.91 -14.94 8.41
CA ARG A 15 -8.14 -15.55 7.31
C ARG A 15 -6.73 -14.97 7.23
N ALA A 16 -6.61 -13.67 7.34
CA ALA A 16 -5.29 -13.00 7.30
C ALA A 16 -4.42 -13.45 8.46
N LEU A 17 -4.98 -13.54 9.66
CA LEU A 17 -4.24 -14.03 10.82
C LEU A 17 -3.72 -15.44 10.59
N ALA A 18 -4.56 -16.31 10.04
CA ALA A 18 -4.18 -17.70 9.77
C ALA A 18 -3.08 -17.76 8.70
N ILE A 19 -3.23 -17.02 7.63
CA ILE A 19 -2.25 -17.01 6.51
C ILE A 19 -0.90 -16.48 6.97
N ARG A 20 -0.91 -15.40 7.78
CA ARG A 20 0.33 -14.79 8.27
C ARG A 20 0.91 -15.51 9.49
N GLY A 21 0.20 -16.50 10.04
CA GLY A 21 0.64 -17.19 11.24
C GLY A 21 0.70 -16.29 12.46
N MET A 22 -0.18 -15.31 12.55
CA MET A 22 -0.20 -14.30 13.60
C MET A 22 -1.34 -14.58 14.58
N LYS A 23 -1.08 -14.38 15.85
CA LYS A 23 -2.11 -14.51 16.88
C LYS A 23 -2.86 -13.18 17.05
N GLN A 24 -4.10 -13.29 17.53
CA GLN A 24 -4.92 -12.10 17.80
C GLN A 24 -4.23 -11.13 18.74
N ALA A 25 -3.59 -11.64 19.79
CA ALA A 25 -2.87 -10.81 20.74
C ALA A 25 -1.75 -10.03 20.09
N GLU A 26 -1.06 -10.64 19.14
CA GLU A 26 0.02 -9.99 18.41
C GLU A 26 -0.52 -8.87 17.53
N LEU A 27 -1.64 -9.10 16.86
CA LEU A 27 -2.28 -8.07 16.05
C LEU A 27 -2.71 -6.89 16.92
N CYS A 28 -3.29 -7.16 18.09
CA CYS A 28 -3.69 -6.10 19.02
C CYS A 28 -2.51 -5.24 19.42
N THR A 29 -1.40 -5.86 19.76
CA THR A 29 -0.19 -5.15 20.17
C THR A 29 0.39 -4.32 19.04
N ARG A 30 0.52 -4.90 17.86
CA ARG A 30 1.19 -4.25 16.73
C ARG A 30 0.33 -3.16 16.09
N ALA A 31 -0.98 -3.36 16.04
CA ALA A 31 -1.91 -2.39 15.47
C ALA A 31 -2.46 -1.42 16.52
N ASN A 32 -2.07 -1.60 17.78
CA ASN A 32 -2.52 -0.78 18.89
C ASN A 32 -4.05 -0.79 19.01
N ILE A 33 -4.61 -1.98 19.05
CA ILE A 33 -6.05 -2.20 19.15
C ILE A 33 -6.34 -2.94 20.46
N PRO A 34 -7.31 -2.49 21.26
CA PRO A 34 -7.71 -3.24 22.45
C PRO A 34 -8.23 -4.63 22.10
N LYS A 35 -7.92 -5.62 22.93
CA LYS A 35 -8.36 -6.99 22.72
C LYS A 35 -9.88 -7.09 22.61
N SER A 36 -10.60 -6.33 23.42
CA SER A 36 -12.06 -6.30 23.37
C SER A 36 -12.58 -5.82 22.02
N SER A 37 -11.92 -4.83 21.44
CA SER A 37 -12.31 -4.31 20.12
C SER A 37 -12.07 -5.35 19.03
N LEU A 38 -10.91 -5.99 19.03
CA LEU A 38 -10.61 -7.00 18.03
C LEU A 38 -11.57 -8.18 18.15
N SER A 39 -11.90 -8.60 19.36
CA SER A 39 -12.86 -9.67 19.58
C SER A 39 -14.21 -9.35 18.95
N ILE A 40 -14.68 -8.12 19.10
CA ILE A 40 -15.93 -7.65 18.50
C ILE A 40 -15.87 -7.69 16.98
N TYR A 41 -14.75 -7.27 16.40
CA TYR A 41 -14.56 -7.29 14.95
C TYR A 41 -14.55 -8.73 14.41
N ILE A 42 -13.87 -9.62 15.08
CA ILE A 42 -13.79 -11.03 14.66
C ILE A 42 -15.12 -11.74 14.80
N SER A 43 -15.91 -11.37 15.83
CA SER A 43 -17.25 -11.95 16.00
C SER A 43 -18.24 -11.48 14.95
N GLY A 44 -17.92 -10.39 14.26
CA GLY A 44 -18.81 -9.83 13.26
C GLY A 44 -19.85 -8.86 13.82
N SER A 45 -19.80 -8.58 15.12
CA SER A 45 -20.78 -7.68 15.77
C SER A 45 -20.64 -6.24 15.29
N TYR A 46 -19.41 -5.80 15.07
CA TYR A 46 -19.11 -4.48 14.53
C TYR A 46 -17.98 -4.56 13.53
N GLU A 47 -18.04 -3.71 12.53
CA GLU A 47 -16.94 -3.55 11.60
C GLU A 47 -15.98 -2.49 12.12
N PRO A 48 -14.66 -2.66 11.92
CA PRO A 48 -13.70 -1.66 12.32
C PRO A 48 -13.89 -0.38 11.49
N LYS A 49 -13.62 0.75 12.11
CA LYS A 49 -13.57 2.01 11.38
C LYS A 49 -12.35 2.03 10.46
N GLN A 50 -12.41 2.91 9.49
CA GLN A 50 -11.39 2.98 8.44
C GLN A 50 -9.97 3.07 9.00
N ASP A 51 -9.74 3.88 10.03
CA ASP A 51 -8.43 4.04 10.65
C ASP A 51 -7.88 2.72 11.16
N ARG A 52 -8.71 1.98 11.91
CA ARG A 52 -8.31 0.69 12.46
C ARG A 52 -8.13 -0.36 11.39
N LEU A 53 -8.99 -0.30 10.38
CA LEU A 53 -8.90 -1.21 9.26
C LEU A 53 -7.56 -1.05 8.54
N TYR A 54 -7.15 0.17 8.28
CA TYR A 54 -5.85 0.44 7.67
C TYR A 54 -4.69 0.02 8.55
N ASP A 55 -4.79 0.24 9.86
CA ASP A 55 -3.75 -0.19 10.80
C ASP A 55 -3.60 -1.71 10.78
N MET A 56 -4.71 -2.44 10.82
CA MET A 56 -4.69 -3.89 10.75
C MET A 56 -4.14 -4.39 9.41
N ALA A 57 -4.56 -3.76 8.32
CA ALA A 57 -4.08 -4.13 6.99
C ALA A 57 -2.57 -3.94 6.86
N LYS A 58 -2.05 -2.88 7.44
CA LYS A 58 -0.62 -2.61 7.44
C LYS A 58 0.15 -3.66 8.23
N VAL A 59 -0.33 -4.02 9.41
CA VAL A 59 0.31 -5.04 10.25
C VAL A 59 0.22 -6.42 9.61
N LEU A 60 -0.92 -6.74 9.02
CA LEU A 60 -1.14 -8.03 8.34
C LEU A 60 -0.53 -8.08 6.94
N ASP A 61 -0.07 -6.93 6.44
CA ASP A 61 0.50 -6.81 5.11
C ASP A 61 -0.47 -7.29 4.02
N VAL A 62 -1.69 -6.77 4.09
CA VAL A 62 -2.73 -7.07 3.12
C VAL A 62 -3.36 -5.79 2.60
N ASP A 63 -4.04 -5.90 1.47
CA ASP A 63 -4.78 -4.76 0.90
C ASP A 63 -5.97 -4.44 1.81
N PRO A 64 -6.15 -3.20 2.24
CA PRO A 64 -7.28 -2.84 3.10
C PRO A 64 -8.64 -3.09 2.44
N VAL A 65 -8.73 -2.97 1.14
CA VAL A 65 -9.98 -3.25 0.41
C VAL A 65 -10.28 -4.74 0.48
N TRP A 66 -9.26 -5.60 0.34
CA TRP A 66 -9.42 -7.03 0.55
C TRP A 66 -9.89 -7.33 1.98
N LEU A 67 -9.31 -6.64 2.96
CA LEU A 67 -9.67 -6.85 4.35
C LEU A 67 -11.13 -6.47 4.64
N MET A 68 -11.66 -5.52 3.90
CA MET A 68 -13.07 -5.14 3.98
C MET A 68 -14.01 -6.22 3.44
N GLY A 69 -13.50 -7.17 2.66
CA GLY A 69 -14.29 -8.25 2.12
C GLY A 69 -14.60 -8.16 0.64
N TYR A 70 -13.98 -7.24 -0.07
CA TYR A 70 -14.19 -7.09 -1.51
C TYR A 70 -13.37 -8.08 -2.31
N ASP A 71 -13.81 -8.32 -3.52
CA ASP A 71 -13.16 -9.27 -4.43
C ASP A 71 -11.96 -8.61 -5.13
N VAL A 72 -10.89 -8.46 -4.39
CA VAL A 72 -9.62 -7.91 -4.86
C VAL A 72 -8.50 -8.81 -4.36
N PRO A 73 -7.29 -8.73 -4.93
CA PRO A 73 -6.16 -9.52 -4.43
C PRO A 73 -5.82 -9.18 -2.99
N MET A 74 -5.49 -10.20 -2.22
CA MET A 74 -5.09 -10.05 -0.83
C MET A 74 -3.80 -9.25 -0.70
N GLU A 75 -2.86 -9.50 -1.58
CA GLU A 75 -1.56 -8.86 -1.52
C GLU A 75 -1.65 -7.39 -1.87
N ARG A 76 -0.96 -6.58 -1.07
CA ARG A 76 -0.85 -5.15 -1.38
C ARG A 76 -0.09 -4.99 -2.69
N GLU A 77 -0.58 -4.12 -3.53
CA GLU A 77 0.16 -3.78 -4.72
C GLU A 77 1.44 -3.09 -4.32
N LYS A 78 2.54 -3.78 -4.52
CA LYS A 78 3.86 -3.20 -4.34
C LYS A 78 4.22 -2.42 -5.58
N LYS A 79 3.36 -1.54 -5.98
CA LYS A 79 3.73 -0.65 -7.03
C LYS A 79 4.65 0.38 -6.48
N ALA A 80 5.74 0.44 -7.10
CA ALA A 80 6.70 1.46 -6.91
C ALA A 80 6.26 2.86 -7.30
N PRO A 81 5.16 3.14 -8.01
CA PRO A 81 4.99 4.50 -8.48
C PRO A 81 4.91 5.54 -7.38
N ASP A 82 4.41 5.17 -6.23
CA ASP A 82 4.28 6.15 -5.15
C ASP A 82 5.52 6.27 -4.30
N LYS A 83 6.40 5.28 -4.38
CA LYS A 83 7.66 5.29 -3.65
C LYS A 83 8.73 4.70 -4.55
N MET A 84 8.98 5.38 -5.61
CA MET A 84 10.12 5.00 -6.43
C MET A 84 11.38 5.19 -5.62
N GLU A 85 12.00 4.09 -5.26
CA GLU A 85 13.35 4.16 -4.79
C GLU A 85 14.21 4.50 -6.00
N LEU A 86 14.62 5.73 -6.05
CA LEU A 86 15.50 6.17 -7.11
C LEU A 86 16.86 5.55 -6.91
N THR A 87 17.47 5.09 -8.00
CA THR A 87 18.86 4.67 -7.96
C THR A 87 19.74 5.89 -7.71
N GLU A 88 20.98 5.68 -7.29
CA GLU A 88 21.91 6.78 -7.08
C GLU A 88 22.07 7.63 -8.33
N GLY A 89 22.10 7.01 -9.49
CA GLY A 89 22.20 7.72 -10.76
C GLY A 89 20.98 8.59 -11.03
N GLU A 90 19.80 8.08 -10.71
CA GLU A 90 18.57 8.83 -10.90
C GLU A 90 18.46 10.00 -9.93
N GLU A 91 18.85 9.82 -8.68
CA GLU A 91 18.89 10.88 -7.70
C GLU A 91 19.85 11.99 -8.12
N MET A 92 21.00 11.61 -8.61
CA MET A 92 22.01 12.54 -9.09
C MET A 92 21.48 13.33 -10.29
N LEU A 93 20.81 12.65 -11.21
CA LEU A 93 20.24 13.28 -12.39
C LEU A 93 19.17 14.31 -12.00
N LEU A 94 18.30 13.96 -11.06
CA LEU A 94 17.28 14.90 -10.57
C LEU A 94 17.91 16.12 -9.89
N ASP A 95 18.93 15.89 -9.08
CA ASP A 95 19.62 16.97 -8.39
C ASP A 95 20.29 17.92 -9.38
N LEU A 96 20.98 17.36 -10.36
CA LEU A 96 21.61 18.17 -11.41
C LEU A 96 20.57 18.93 -12.23
N PHE A 97 19.46 18.28 -12.55
CA PHE A 97 18.39 18.92 -13.31
C PHE A 97 17.80 20.12 -12.54
N ARG A 98 17.64 19.98 -11.23
CA ARG A 98 17.11 21.06 -10.40
C ARG A 98 18.05 22.27 -10.33
N ARG A 99 19.35 22.04 -10.47
CA ARG A 99 20.35 23.10 -10.47
C ARG A 99 20.41 23.86 -11.78
N VAL A 100 19.88 23.26 -12.84
CA VAL A 100 19.85 23.89 -14.15
C VAL A 100 18.81 25.02 -14.12
N PRO A 101 19.12 26.21 -14.66
CA PRO A 101 18.13 27.28 -14.77
C PRO A 101 16.89 26.82 -15.56
N VAL A 102 15.72 27.29 -15.16
CA VAL A 102 14.45 26.89 -15.77
C VAL A 102 14.50 27.03 -17.29
N GLU A 103 15.14 28.04 -17.78
CA GLU A 103 15.30 28.28 -19.22
C GLU A 103 16.05 27.15 -19.92
N SER A 104 17.04 26.61 -19.27
CA SER A 104 17.86 25.51 -19.82
C SER A 104 17.27 24.13 -19.57
N GLN A 105 16.37 23.99 -18.61
CA GLN A 105 15.74 22.70 -18.31
C GLN A 105 14.99 22.16 -19.52
N ARG A 106 14.35 23.01 -20.27
CA ARG A 106 13.63 22.62 -21.47
C ARG A 106 14.57 22.02 -22.51
N LEU A 107 15.73 22.61 -22.68
CA LEU A 107 16.75 22.12 -23.59
C LEU A 107 17.26 20.76 -23.18
N VAL A 108 17.49 20.57 -21.88
CA VAL A 108 17.93 19.29 -21.33
C VAL A 108 16.89 18.20 -21.60
N LEU A 109 15.62 18.50 -21.38
CA LEU A 109 14.54 17.56 -21.65
C LEU A 109 14.48 17.17 -23.15
N ASP A 110 14.65 18.14 -24.01
CA ASP A 110 14.66 17.89 -25.46
C ASP A 110 15.82 16.98 -25.86
N MET A 111 16.99 17.18 -25.25
CA MET A 111 18.16 16.33 -25.48
C MET A 111 17.91 14.91 -25.03
N ILE A 112 17.29 14.71 -23.88
CA ILE A 112 16.94 13.40 -23.37
C ILE A 112 15.95 12.69 -24.28
N LYS A 113 14.93 13.41 -24.74
CA LYS A 113 13.94 12.87 -25.67
C LYS A 113 14.56 12.44 -26.98
N ALA A 114 15.49 13.23 -27.49
CA ALA A 114 16.20 12.90 -28.73
C ALA A 114 17.04 11.64 -28.56
N ALA A 115 17.71 11.51 -27.42
CA ALA A 115 18.51 10.31 -27.11
C ALA A 115 17.64 9.06 -27.04
N LEU A 116 16.46 9.17 -26.42
CA LEU A 116 15.52 8.05 -26.34
C LEU A 116 15.03 7.61 -27.72
N LYS A 117 14.77 8.57 -28.61
CA LYS A 117 14.37 8.24 -29.97
C LYS A 117 15.44 7.48 -30.73
N GLN A 118 16.70 7.82 -30.51
CA GLN A 118 17.80 7.13 -31.17
C GLN A 118 18.03 5.73 -30.66
N SER A 119 17.59 5.46 -29.42
CA SER A 119 17.75 4.15 -28.79
C SER A 119 16.71 3.12 -29.22
N GLN A 120 15.66 3.56 -29.89
CA GLN A 120 14.58 2.66 -30.31
C GLN A 120 14.78 2.13 -31.72
#